data_8f0bd4fd9d7709a1189a357459a4b252
#
_entry.id   8f0bd4fd9d7709a1189a357459a4b252
#
_cell.length_a   1.000
_cell.length_b   1.000
_cell.length_c   1.000
_cell.angle_alpha   90.00
_cell.angle_beta   90.00
_cell.angle_gamma   90.00
#
_symmetry.space_group_name_H-M   'P 1'
#
loop_
_entity.id
_entity.type
_entity.pdbx_description
1 polymer ?
#
loop_
_entity_poly.entity_id
_entity_poly.type
_entity_poly.pdbx_seq_one_letter_code
_entity_poly.pdbx_strand_id
1 'polypeptide(L)'
;MCAFPCSNISEMRLLFPLVLAISLSACTNVFFQPQQIQYLTPDQIGLAYEDVYFNSSDGVRLHGWLLPAQGKAKGTILFLHGNAENITTHIASVYWLPAQHYNVFLPDYRGYGRSEGSPSLEGAQEDINSAMSHLLQRSDIDHERIVMLGQSLGGALAIYNTAHSPYRSKIKALITESAFSDYRSIAREKLDSFWLSWPLQWPLSLTIDNDYSPLPVVNKISPIPLLIIHGDKDKVVPLAHGQALYAAAAQPKEMWVVEGGGHIAAFRRKEYQIKLLAYLQDILKN
;
A
#
# COMPACT_ATOMS: atom_id res chain seq x y z
N MET A 1 -67.40 -11.90 7.23
CA MET A 1 -66.29 -12.86 7.41
C MET A 1 -65.24 -12.51 6.36
N CYS A 2 -64.26 -11.73 6.74
CA CYS A 2 -63.10 -11.42 5.86
C CYS A 2 -61.93 -12.26 6.35
N ALA A 3 -61.47 -13.19 5.53
CA ALA A 3 -60.28 -13.97 5.72
C ALA A 3 -59.05 -13.19 5.28
N PHE A 4 -58.09 -12.91 6.17
CA PHE A 4 -56.78 -12.39 5.83
C PHE A 4 -55.89 -13.54 5.35
N PRO A 5 -55.09 -13.39 4.28
CA PRO A 5 -54.16 -14.41 3.86
C PRO A 5 -52.96 -14.43 4.80
N CYS A 6 -52.62 -15.63 5.33
CA CYS A 6 -51.35 -15.91 5.98
C CYS A 6 -50.19 -15.74 4.99
N SER A 7 -49.40 -14.67 5.09
CA SER A 7 -48.20 -14.49 4.34
C SER A 7 -47.07 -15.42 4.86
N ASN A 8 -46.41 -16.08 3.95
CA ASN A 8 -45.39 -17.09 4.13
C ASN A 8 -44.17 -16.60 4.93
N ILE A 9 -44.10 -16.96 6.19
CA ILE A 9 -42.94 -16.74 7.09
C ILE A 9 -41.72 -17.58 6.65
N SER A 10 -41.92 -18.64 5.84
CA SER A 10 -40.85 -19.51 5.38
C SER A 10 -39.91 -18.90 4.34
N GLU A 11 -40.39 -18.00 3.48
CA GLU A 11 -39.55 -17.34 2.47
C GLU A 11 -38.66 -16.23 3.07
N MET A 12 -39.11 -15.59 4.15
CA MET A 12 -38.33 -14.55 4.84
C MET A 12 -37.13 -15.14 5.61
N ARG A 13 -37.18 -16.43 6.00
CA ARG A 13 -36.09 -17.12 6.71
C ARG A 13 -34.93 -17.53 5.79
N LEU A 14 -35.14 -17.67 4.48
CA LEU A 14 -34.12 -18.02 3.49
C LEU A 14 -33.42 -16.77 2.91
N LEU A 15 -34.10 -15.62 2.90
CA LEU A 15 -33.50 -14.37 2.41
C LEU A 15 -32.45 -13.77 3.39
N PHE A 16 -32.63 -13.99 4.68
CA PHE A 16 -31.73 -13.43 5.69
C PHE A 16 -30.31 -14.01 5.65
N PRO A 17 -30.09 -15.35 5.53
CA PRO A 17 -28.74 -15.90 5.39
C PRO A 17 -28.12 -15.63 4.02
N LEU A 18 -28.93 -15.44 2.96
CA LEU A 18 -28.42 -15.12 1.61
C LEU A 18 -27.92 -13.67 1.55
N VAL A 19 -28.63 -12.72 2.15
CA VAL A 19 -28.19 -11.32 2.26
C VAL A 19 -26.96 -11.21 3.16
N LEU A 20 -26.86 -11.99 4.23
CA LEU A 20 -25.69 -12.03 5.10
C LEU A 20 -24.48 -12.66 4.40
N ALA A 21 -24.68 -13.68 3.56
CA ALA A 21 -23.60 -14.33 2.79
C ALA A 21 -23.05 -13.42 1.67
N ILE A 22 -23.89 -12.60 1.03
CA ILE A 22 -23.47 -11.62 0.02
C ILE A 22 -22.69 -10.46 0.67
N SER A 23 -23.03 -10.07 1.91
CA SER A 23 -22.30 -9.03 2.64
C SER A 23 -20.92 -9.47 3.14
N LEU A 24 -20.68 -10.76 3.35
CA LEU A 24 -19.40 -11.29 3.81
C LEU A 24 -18.29 -11.27 2.73
N SER A 25 -18.65 -11.36 1.46
CA SER A 25 -17.66 -11.27 0.35
C SER A 25 -17.24 -9.84 0.00
N ALA A 26 -17.92 -8.81 0.54
CA ALA A 26 -17.70 -7.42 0.16
C ALA A 26 -16.76 -6.66 1.13
N CYS A 27 -16.37 -7.24 2.27
CA CYS A 27 -15.75 -6.47 3.36
C CYS A 27 -14.27 -6.11 3.14
N THR A 28 -13.53 -6.76 2.24
CA THR A 28 -12.14 -6.39 1.92
C THR A 28 -12.04 -5.20 0.97
N ASN A 29 -13.06 -4.96 0.14
CA ASN A 29 -13.09 -3.84 -0.79
C ASN A 29 -13.23 -2.46 -0.09
N VAL A 30 -13.60 -2.44 1.19
CA VAL A 30 -13.69 -1.20 1.99
C VAL A 30 -12.33 -0.50 2.12
N PHE A 31 -11.22 -1.26 2.02
CA PHE A 31 -9.86 -0.70 2.09
C PHE A 31 -9.35 -0.17 0.76
N PHE A 32 -10.08 -0.35 -0.33
CA PHE A 32 -9.68 0.12 -1.65
C PHE A 32 -10.68 1.17 -2.15
N GLN A 33 -10.18 2.35 -2.46
CA GLN A 33 -10.95 3.45 -3.02
C GLN A 33 -10.34 3.86 -4.37
N PRO A 34 -10.40 2.96 -5.37
CA PRO A 34 -9.77 3.19 -6.65
C PRO A 34 -10.45 4.33 -7.40
N GLN A 35 -9.64 5.16 -8.04
CA GLN A 35 -10.09 6.16 -8.99
C GLN A 35 -9.36 5.97 -10.31
N GLN A 36 -10.09 6.11 -11.42
CA GLN A 36 -9.54 6.01 -12.77
C GLN A 36 -9.26 7.39 -13.39
N ILE A 37 -9.52 8.47 -12.62
CA ILE A 37 -9.27 9.83 -13.08
C ILE A 37 -7.77 10.08 -13.15
N GLN A 38 -7.30 10.54 -14.31
CA GLN A 38 -5.94 10.98 -14.49
C GLN A 38 -5.87 12.49 -14.21
N TYR A 39 -5.29 12.87 -13.06
CA TYR A 39 -5.19 14.26 -12.62
C TYR A 39 -4.03 15.00 -13.30
N LEU A 40 -2.92 14.32 -13.53
CA LEU A 40 -1.74 14.84 -14.22
C LEU A 40 -0.94 13.71 -14.87
N THR A 41 0.02 14.08 -15.72
CA THR A 41 1.07 13.19 -16.23
C THR A 41 2.45 13.73 -15.82
N PRO A 42 3.49 12.89 -15.71
CA PRO A 42 4.81 13.32 -15.25
C PRO A 42 5.45 14.43 -16.12
N ASP A 43 5.19 14.45 -17.42
CA ASP A 43 5.67 15.49 -18.34
C ASP A 43 5.09 16.88 -18.02
N GLN A 44 3.86 16.96 -17.51
CA GLN A 44 3.26 18.23 -17.08
C GLN A 44 3.98 18.88 -15.89
N ILE A 45 4.78 18.09 -15.16
CA ILE A 45 5.63 18.58 -14.07
C ILE A 45 7.13 18.50 -14.42
N GLY A 46 7.45 18.36 -15.72
CA GLY A 46 8.81 18.40 -16.23
C GLY A 46 9.62 17.12 -16.01
N LEU A 47 8.97 15.98 -15.77
CA LEU A 47 9.63 14.70 -15.59
C LEU A 47 9.57 13.85 -16.87
N ALA A 48 10.69 13.26 -17.23
CA ALA A 48 10.70 12.15 -18.19
C ALA A 48 10.06 10.92 -17.56
N TYR A 49 9.31 10.18 -18.34
CA TYR A 49 8.69 8.94 -17.88
C TYR A 49 8.41 7.98 -19.03
N GLU A 50 8.18 6.73 -18.66
CA GLU A 50 7.69 5.68 -19.55
C GLU A 50 6.33 5.21 -19.01
N ASP A 51 5.29 5.18 -19.87
CA ASP A 51 4.03 4.49 -19.61
C ASP A 51 4.28 2.99 -19.73
N VAL A 52 4.24 2.27 -18.61
CA VAL A 52 4.53 0.84 -18.55
C VAL A 52 3.23 0.06 -18.42
N TYR A 53 3.06 -0.93 -19.30
CA TYR A 53 1.98 -1.92 -19.18
C TYR A 53 2.60 -3.31 -19.01
N PHE A 54 2.09 -4.05 -18.02
CA PHE A 54 2.52 -5.42 -17.71
C PHE A 54 1.34 -6.23 -17.19
N ASN A 55 1.47 -7.56 -17.18
CA ASN A 55 0.39 -8.42 -16.70
C ASN A 55 0.70 -8.95 -15.31
N SER A 56 -0.31 -8.98 -14.46
CA SER A 56 -0.31 -9.77 -13.23
C SER A 56 -0.27 -11.27 -13.55
N SER A 57 0.13 -12.09 -12.59
CA SER A 57 0.25 -13.55 -12.76
C SER A 57 -1.05 -14.23 -13.16
N ASP A 58 -2.19 -13.66 -12.80
CA ASP A 58 -3.54 -14.08 -13.15
C ASP A 58 -4.06 -13.47 -14.46
N GLY A 59 -3.22 -12.73 -15.20
CA GLY A 59 -3.52 -12.15 -16.51
C GLY A 59 -4.16 -10.77 -16.48
N VAL A 60 -4.41 -10.17 -15.31
CA VAL A 60 -4.91 -8.79 -15.20
C VAL A 60 -3.86 -7.83 -15.76
N ARG A 61 -4.27 -6.96 -16.70
CA ARG A 61 -3.39 -5.95 -17.28
C ARG A 61 -3.25 -4.78 -16.32
N LEU A 62 -2.00 -4.50 -15.94
CA LEU A 62 -1.62 -3.44 -15.02
C LEU A 62 -0.90 -2.31 -15.75
N HIS A 63 -0.99 -1.13 -15.16
CA HIS A 63 -0.32 0.08 -15.64
C HIS A 63 0.57 0.64 -14.54
N GLY A 64 1.59 1.36 -14.92
CA GLY A 64 2.46 2.12 -14.02
C GLY A 64 3.33 3.10 -14.78
N TRP A 65 4.03 3.95 -14.05
CA TRP A 65 5.02 4.87 -14.58
C TRP A 65 6.42 4.50 -14.12
N LEU A 66 7.35 4.41 -15.06
CA LEU A 66 8.77 4.40 -14.76
C LEU A 66 9.33 5.80 -14.98
N LEU A 67 9.80 6.43 -13.90
CA LEU A 67 10.53 7.70 -13.94
C LEU A 67 12.03 7.38 -13.94
N PRO A 68 12.74 7.59 -15.05
CA PRO A 68 14.17 7.28 -15.12
C PRO A 68 15.00 8.28 -14.30
N ALA A 69 16.05 7.79 -13.69
CA ALA A 69 17.04 8.61 -13.00
C ALA A 69 17.68 9.63 -13.94
N GLN A 70 17.90 10.84 -13.49
CA GLN A 70 18.68 11.83 -14.25
C GLN A 70 20.18 11.46 -14.15
N GLY A 71 20.74 10.90 -15.23
CA GLY A 71 22.10 10.39 -15.28
C GLY A 71 22.22 8.93 -14.80
N LYS A 72 23.40 8.55 -14.27
CA LYS A 72 23.63 7.17 -13.82
C LYS A 72 22.80 6.84 -12.58
N ALA A 73 21.93 5.84 -12.70
CA ALA A 73 21.09 5.41 -11.59
C ALA A 73 21.91 4.84 -10.42
N LYS A 74 21.56 5.24 -9.19
CA LYS A 74 22.09 4.69 -7.93
C LYS A 74 21.32 3.47 -7.45
N GLY A 75 20.07 3.33 -7.90
CA GLY A 75 19.14 2.25 -7.57
C GLY A 75 17.74 2.56 -8.09
N THR A 76 16.82 1.66 -7.84
CA THR A 76 15.41 1.76 -8.24
C THR A 76 14.49 1.69 -7.04
N ILE A 77 13.55 2.62 -6.94
CA ILE A 77 12.51 2.62 -5.93
C ILE A 77 11.23 2.05 -6.54
N LEU A 78 10.77 0.90 -6.05
CA LEU A 78 9.41 0.44 -6.31
C LEU A 78 8.48 1.12 -5.30
N PHE A 79 7.69 2.08 -5.80
CA PHE A 79 6.82 2.88 -4.96
C PHE A 79 5.38 2.35 -4.97
N LEU A 80 4.88 1.99 -3.80
CA LEU A 80 3.54 1.45 -3.57
C LEU A 80 2.65 2.52 -2.93
N HIS A 81 1.67 3.00 -3.69
CA HIS A 81 0.83 4.13 -3.31
C HIS A 81 -0.22 3.79 -2.22
N GLY A 82 -0.81 4.82 -1.63
CA GLY A 82 -1.86 4.71 -0.63
C GLY A 82 -3.23 4.32 -1.21
N ASN A 83 -4.25 4.31 -0.37
CA ASN A 83 -5.57 3.78 -0.70
C ASN A 83 -6.35 4.60 -1.75
N ALA A 84 -6.47 5.93 -1.55
CA ALA A 84 -7.31 6.77 -2.39
C ALA A 84 -6.60 7.19 -3.68
N GLU A 85 -7.38 7.56 -4.71
CA GLU A 85 -6.87 8.09 -5.98
C GLU A 85 -6.04 7.07 -6.78
N ASN A 86 -4.86 7.42 -7.29
CA ASN A 86 -3.95 6.58 -8.07
C ASN A 86 -2.55 7.22 -8.17
N ILE A 87 -1.65 6.66 -8.99
CA ILE A 87 -0.29 7.17 -9.16
C ILE A 87 -0.22 8.63 -9.60
N THR A 88 -1.25 9.19 -10.25
CA THR A 88 -1.25 10.56 -10.75
C THR A 88 -1.20 11.62 -9.64
N THR A 89 -1.66 11.30 -8.44
CA THR A 89 -1.55 12.17 -7.27
C THR A 89 -0.44 11.74 -6.33
N HIS A 90 -0.23 10.42 -6.19
CA HIS A 90 0.79 9.87 -5.29
C HIS A 90 2.23 10.12 -5.77
N ILE A 91 2.44 10.42 -7.06
CA ILE A 91 3.72 10.88 -7.59
C ILE A 91 4.31 12.06 -6.79
N ALA A 92 3.46 12.88 -6.16
CA ALA A 92 3.87 14.01 -5.33
C ALA A 92 4.82 13.62 -4.18
N SER A 93 4.83 12.38 -3.76
CA SER A 93 5.73 11.89 -2.72
C SER A 93 7.14 11.55 -3.22
N VAL A 94 7.30 11.25 -4.51
CA VAL A 94 8.53 10.67 -5.06
C VAL A 94 9.08 11.36 -6.31
N TYR A 95 8.35 12.36 -6.87
CA TYR A 95 8.73 13.08 -8.10
C TYR A 95 10.14 13.69 -8.10
N TRP A 96 10.70 13.94 -6.92
CA TRP A 96 12.00 14.55 -6.70
C TRP A 96 13.17 13.57 -6.75
N LEU A 97 12.90 12.24 -6.65
CA LEU A 97 13.93 11.19 -6.62
C LEU A 97 14.70 11.03 -7.93
N PRO A 98 14.10 11.17 -9.13
CA PRO A 98 14.87 11.11 -10.39
C PRO A 98 16.01 12.13 -10.46
N ALA A 99 15.79 13.34 -9.95
CA ALA A 99 16.84 14.39 -9.86
C ALA A 99 17.95 14.05 -8.85
N GLN A 100 17.74 13.05 -7.99
CA GLN A 100 18.72 12.52 -7.03
C GLN A 100 19.37 11.22 -7.52
N HIS A 101 19.15 10.89 -8.80
CA HIS A 101 19.70 9.71 -9.49
C HIS A 101 19.05 8.37 -9.07
N TYR A 102 17.77 8.34 -8.75
CA TYR A 102 17.04 7.09 -8.52
C TYR A 102 15.97 6.91 -9.60
N ASN A 103 15.89 5.70 -10.17
CA ASN A 103 14.70 5.32 -10.91
C ASN A 103 13.53 5.17 -9.92
N VAL A 104 12.32 5.51 -10.36
CA VAL A 104 11.12 5.28 -9.57
C VAL A 104 10.09 4.57 -10.43
N PHE A 105 9.66 3.39 -10.01
CA PHE A 105 8.57 2.68 -10.63
C PHE A 105 7.32 2.77 -9.75
N LEU A 106 6.24 3.35 -10.30
CA LEU A 106 4.97 3.57 -9.65
C LEU A 106 3.90 2.71 -10.35
N PRO A 107 3.62 1.48 -9.94
CA PRO A 107 2.49 0.72 -10.46
C PRO A 107 1.18 1.17 -9.81
N ASP A 108 0.10 1.23 -10.60
CA ASP A 108 -1.27 1.20 -10.09
C ASP A 108 -1.69 -0.24 -9.83
N TYR A 109 -2.24 -0.52 -8.65
CA TYR A 109 -2.86 -1.82 -8.38
C TYR A 109 -4.08 -2.04 -9.29
N ARG A 110 -4.52 -3.28 -9.43
CA ARG A 110 -5.75 -3.62 -10.16
C ARG A 110 -6.92 -2.74 -9.74
N GLY A 111 -7.66 -2.22 -10.73
CA GLY A 111 -8.78 -1.31 -10.53
C GLY A 111 -8.41 0.16 -10.33
N TYR A 112 -7.14 0.50 -10.06
CA TYR A 112 -6.66 1.87 -9.92
C TYR A 112 -6.14 2.42 -11.26
N GLY A 113 -6.30 3.73 -11.46
CA GLY A 113 -5.76 4.44 -12.61
C GLY A 113 -6.15 3.81 -13.94
N ARG A 114 -5.14 3.33 -14.68
CA ARG A 114 -5.33 2.62 -15.96
C ARG A 114 -5.18 1.10 -15.84
N SER A 115 -4.98 0.58 -14.63
CA SER A 115 -4.96 -0.87 -14.38
C SER A 115 -6.35 -1.45 -14.48
N GLU A 116 -6.47 -2.61 -15.10
CA GLU A 116 -7.73 -3.35 -15.22
C GLU A 116 -8.07 -4.11 -13.94
N GLY A 117 -9.18 -4.84 -13.94
CA GLY A 117 -9.62 -5.69 -12.84
C GLY A 117 -10.32 -4.97 -11.70
N SER A 118 -10.43 -5.66 -10.56
CA SER A 118 -11.05 -5.14 -9.33
C SER A 118 -10.12 -5.36 -8.14
N PRO A 119 -9.99 -4.40 -7.22
CA PRO A 119 -9.06 -4.52 -6.11
C PRO A 119 -9.46 -5.63 -5.14
N SER A 120 -8.45 -6.34 -4.67
CA SER A 120 -8.53 -7.27 -3.54
C SER A 120 -7.17 -7.33 -2.84
N LEU A 121 -7.14 -7.78 -1.59
CA LEU A 121 -5.87 -7.91 -0.86
C LEU A 121 -4.94 -8.94 -1.52
N GLU A 122 -5.47 -10.09 -1.90
CA GLU A 122 -4.72 -11.13 -2.62
C GLU A 122 -4.20 -10.60 -3.96
N GLY A 123 -5.11 -10.01 -4.78
CA GLY A 123 -4.74 -9.46 -6.08
C GLY A 123 -3.70 -8.35 -5.99
N ALA A 124 -3.76 -7.48 -4.99
CA ALA A 124 -2.74 -6.45 -4.78
C ALA A 124 -1.36 -7.06 -4.46
N GLN A 125 -1.29 -8.21 -3.76
CA GLN A 125 -0.02 -8.91 -3.54
C GLN A 125 0.54 -9.50 -4.84
N GLU A 126 -0.32 -10.04 -5.70
CA GLU A 126 0.08 -10.51 -7.02
C GLU A 126 0.55 -9.36 -7.93
N ASP A 127 -0.13 -8.22 -7.87
CA ASP A 127 0.25 -7.01 -8.63
C ASP A 127 1.63 -6.52 -8.23
N ILE A 128 1.95 -6.50 -6.92
CA ILE A 128 3.27 -6.12 -6.40
C ILE A 128 4.35 -7.11 -6.86
N ASN A 129 4.07 -8.42 -6.79
CA ASN A 129 5.00 -9.44 -7.29
C ASN A 129 5.24 -9.30 -8.79
N SER A 130 4.20 -8.98 -9.57
CA SER A 130 4.30 -8.79 -11.01
C SER A 130 5.05 -7.50 -11.35
N ALA A 131 4.90 -6.44 -10.56
CA ALA A 131 5.70 -5.22 -10.67
C ALA A 131 7.19 -5.50 -10.40
N MET A 132 7.51 -6.30 -9.38
CA MET A 132 8.89 -6.76 -9.13
C MET A 132 9.42 -7.61 -10.29
N SER A 133 8.64 -8.57 -10.78
CA SER A 133 9.01 -9.40 -11.94
C SER A 133 9.30 -8.55 -13.17
N HIS A 134 8.47 -7.55 -13.43
CA HIS A 134 8.68 -6.62 -14.54
C HIS A 134 10.01 -5.88 -14.40
N LEU A 135 10.33 -5.33 -13.23
CA LEU A 135 11.62 -4.66 -12.99
C LEU A 135 12.80 -5.62 -13.20
N LEU A 136 12.68 -6.88 -12.77
CA LEU A 136 13.73 -7.90 -12.91
C LEU A 136 13.88 -8.43 -14.34
N GLN A 137 12.99 -8.13 -15.26
CA GLN A 137 13.11 -8.45 -16.69
C GLN A 137 13.77 -7.31 -17.50
N ARG A 138 13.93 -6.14 -16.92
CA ARG A 138 14.51 -4.96 -17.58
C ARG A 138 16.03 -4.98 -17.48
N SER A 139 16.69 -4.80 -18.60
CA SER A 139 18.17 -4.72 -18.69
C SER A 139 18.75 -3.37 -18.24
N ASP A 140 17.93 -2.34 -18.17
CA ASP A 140 18.30 -0.98 -17.74
C ASP A 140 18.14 -0.77 -16.21
N ILE A 141 17.67 -1.78 -15.48
CA ILE A 141 17.53 -1.76 -14.03
C ILE A 141 18.61 -2.62 -13.36
N ASP A 142 19.27 -2.07 -12.35
CA ASP A 142 20.19 -2.84 -11.48
C ASP A 142 19.34 -3.66 -10.48
N HIS A 143 19.26 -4.96 -10.72
CA HIS A 143 18.45 -5.90 -9.93
C HIS A 143 18.95 -6.12 -8.51
N GLU A 144 20.18 -5.71 -8.20
CA GLU A 144 20.76 -5.79 -6.85
C GLU A 144 20.56 -4.49 -6.04
N ARG A 145 19.84 -3.50 -6.61
CA ARG A 145 19.64 -2.18 -6.02
C ARG A 145 18.19 -1.72 -6.08
N ILE A 146 17.27 -2.62 -5.72
CA ILE A 146 15.83 -2.31 -5.65
C ILE A 146 15.41 -2.11 -4.20
N VAL A 147 14.80 -0.97 -3.91
CA VAL A 147 14.21 -0.62 -2.60
C VAL A 147 12.70 -0.50 -2.76
N MET A 148 11.93 -1.11 -1.86
CA MET A 148 10.49 -0.96 -1.83
C MET A 148 10.12 0.17 -0.87
N LEU A 149 9.29 1.11 -1.33
CA LEU A 149 8.77 2.23 -0.54
C LEU A 149 7.25 2.22 -0.61
N GLY A 150 6.58 1.99 0.52
CA GLY A 150 5.12 1.97 0.58
C GLY A 150 4.55 3.03 1.50
N GLN A 151 3.44 3.66 1.09
CA GLN A 151 2.73 4.65 1.89
C GLN A 151 1.34 4.18 2.28
N SER A 152 0.96 4.36 3.54
CA SER A 152 -0.39 4.02 4.06
C SER A 152 -0.75 2.57 3.74
N LEU A 153 -1.81 2.32 2.94
CA LEU A 153 -2.17 1.00 2.43
C LEU A 153 -0.97 0.33 1.71
N GLY A 154 -0.27 1.07 0.84
CA GLY A 154 0.91 0.55 0.15
C GLY A 154 2.03 0.13 1.10
N GLY A 155 2.17 0.79 2.25
CA GLY A 155 3.09 0.39 3.32
C GLY A 155 2.68 -0.94 3.98
N ALA A 156 1.39 -1.11 4.27
CA ALA A 156 0.85 -2.35 4.81
C ALA A 156 1.02 -3.52 3.82
N LEU A 157 0.66 -3.30 2.54
CA LEU A 157 0.85 -4.27 1.47
C LEU A 157 2.33 -4.64 1.29
N ALA A 158 3.23 -3.65 1.34
CA ALA A 158 4.68 -3.84 1.20
C ALA A 158 5.27 -4.72 2.30
N ILE A 159 4.85 -4.54 3.56
CA ILE A 159 5.28 -5.38 4.69
C ILE A 159 4.89 -6.84 4.46
N TYR A 160 3.61 -7.07 4.14
CA TYR A 160 3.13 -8.44 3.91
C TYR A 160 3.81 -9.07 2.70
N ASN A 161 3.90 -8.32 1.58
CA ASN A 161 4.57 -8.78 0.38
C ASN A 161 6.03 -9.15 0.64
N THR A 162 6.82 -8.25 1.25
CA THR A 162 8.23 -8.50 1.54
C THR A 162 8.44 -9.76 2.41
N ALA A 163 7.50 -10.06 3.32
CA ALA A 163 7.58 -11.25 4.16
C ALA A 163 7.34 -12.57 3.38
N HIS A 164 6.60 -12.55 2.27
CA HIS A 164 6.12 -13.75 1.56
C HIS A 164 6.53 -13.82 0.09
N SER A 165 7.01 -12.72 -0.51
CA SER A 165 7.34 -12.63 -1.93
C SER A 165 8.43 -13.62 -2.37
N PRO A 166 8.28 -14.28 -3.52
CA PRO A 166 9.35 -15.06 -4.14
C PRO A 166 10.55 -14.18 -4.55
N TYR A 167 10.35 -12.87 -4.69
CA TYR A 167 11.38 -11.88 -5.06
C TYR A 167 12.03 -11.22 -3.85
N ARG A 168 11.76 -11.70 -2.65
CA ARG A 168 12.25 -11.14 -1.40
C ARG A 168 13.78 -10.89 -1.39
N SER A 169 14.59 -11.82 -1.96
CA SER A 169 16.04 -11.70 -2.02
C SER A 169 16.55 -10.53 -2.88
N LYS A 170 15.69 -9.93 -3.70
CA LYS A 170 16.00 -8.79 -4.56
C LYS A 170 15.64 -7.44 -3.92
N ILE A 171 15.02 -7.45 -2.75
CA ILE A 171 14.66 -6.24 -2.01
C ILE A 171 15.81 -5.88 -1.07
N LYS A 172 16.49 -4.77 -1.34
CA LYS A 172 17.62 -4.28 -0.54
C LYS A 172 17.17 -3.63 0.78
N ALA A 173 16.03 -2.97 0.79
CA ALA A 173 15.40 -2.42 1.98
C ALA A 173 13.90 -2.25 1.76
N LEU A 174 13.15 -2.29 2.85
CA LEU A 174 11.74 -1.89 2.89
C LEU A 174 11.61 -0.58 3.69
N ILE A 175 10.96 0.40 3.09
CA ILE A 175 10.64 1.68 3.71
C ILE A 175 9.12 1.81 3.73
N THR A 176 8.56 2.16 4.89
CA THR A 176 7.12 2.42 5.01
C THR A 176 6.86 3.78 5.63
N GLU A 177 5.88 4.51 5.10
CA GLU A 177 5.42 5.76 5.68
C GLU A 177 3.94 5.68 6.02
N SER A 178 3.59 5.96 7.28
CA SER A 178 2.21 5.95 7.79
C SER A 178 1.46 4.64 7.56
N ALA A 179 2.16 3.49 7.62
CA ALA A 179 1.55 2.17 7.47
C ALA A 179 0.76 1.79 8.73
N PHE A 180 -0.40 1.15 8.55
CA PHE A 180 -1.14 0.59 9.67
C PHE A 180 -0.68 -0.85 10.00
N SER A 181 -0.93 -1.29 11.24
CA SER A 181 -0.46 -2.59 11.74
C SER A 181 -1.36 -3.76 11.33
N ASP A 182 -2.68 -3.55 11.31
CA ASP A 182 -3.64 -4.56 10.87
C ASP A 182 -4.96 -3.93 10.39
N TYR A 183 -5.67 -4.68 9.51
CA TYR A 183 -6.89 -4.22 8.86
C TYR A 183 -8.06 -4.06 9.83
N ARG A 184 -8.17 -4.94 10.83
CA ARG A 184 -9.27 -4.86 11.82
C ARG A 184 -9.14 -3.67 12.73
N SER A 185 -7.92 -3.37 13.20
CA SER A 185 -7.66 -2.23 14.08
C SER A 185 -7.93 -0.91 13.37
N ILE A 186 -7.38 -0.72 12.17
CA ILE A 186 -7.61 0.54 11.43
C ILE A 186 -9.09 0.72 11.06
N ALA A 187 -9.81 -0.36 10.73
CA ALA A 187 -11.25 -0.28 10.47
C ALA A 187 -12.02 0.09 11.74
N ARG A 188 -11.67 -0.50 12.89
CA ARG A 188 -12.29 -0.19 14.18
C ARG A 188 -12.11 1.27 14.54
N GLU A 189 -10.91 1.82 14.38
CA GLU A 189 -10.63 3.23 14.63
C GLU A 189 -11.43 4.16 13.71
N LYS A 190 -11.61 3.78 12.45
CA LYS A 190 -12.48 4.53 11.52
C LYS A 190 -13.95 4.49 11.92
N LEU A 191 -14.44 3.33 12.35
CA LEU A 191 -15.81 3.18 12.84
C LEU A 191 -16.04 3.90 14.18
N ASP A 192 -15.04 3.92 15.06
CA ASP A 192 -15.07 4.64 16.34
C ASP A 192 -15.17 6.15 16.15
N SER A 193 -14.55 6.69 15.11
CA SER A 193 -14.52 8.12 14.82
C SER A 193 -15.88 8.71 14.42
N PHE A 194 -16.87 7.87 14.12
CA PHE A 194 -18.20 8.32 13.70
C PHE A 194 -19.30 7.78 14.65
N TRP A 195 -20.03 8.67 15.28
CA TRP A 195 -20.95 8.37 16.38
C TRP A 195 -22.03 7.33 16.06
N LEU A 196 -22.51 7.24 14.80
CA LEU A 196 -23.49 6.24 14.38
C LEU A 196 -22.90 4.83 14.25
N SER A 197 -21.62 4.70 13.86
CA SER A 197 -20.95 3.41 13.71
C SER A 197 -20.23 2.96 14.98
N TRP A 198 -20.01 3.85 15.95
CA TRP A 198 -19.33 3.54 17.20
C TRP A 198 -19.86 2.27 17.92
N PRO A 199 -21.17 2.03 18.07
CA PRO A 199 -21.64 0.80 18.72
C PRO A 199 -21.39 -0.47 17.92
N LEU A 200 -21.17 -0.34 16.60
CA LEU A 200 -21.00 -1.44 15.66
C LEU A 200 -19.52 -1.73 15.33
N GLN A 201 -18.57 -0.94 15.85
CA GLN A 201 -17.15 -1.07 15.53
C GLN A 201 -16.61 -2.48 15.78
N TRP A 202 -16.98 -3.11 16.89
CA TRP A 202 -16.53 -4.46 17.21
C TRP A 202 -17.13 -5.53 16.29
N PRO A 203 -18.45 -5.68 16.14
CA PRO A 203 -19.01 -6.71 15.28
C PRO A 203 -18.64 -6.50 13.82
N LEU A 204 -18.61 -5.27 13.29
CA LEU A 204 -18.23 -5.01 11.90
C LEU A 204 -16.75 -5.25 11.65
N SER A 205 -15.86 -4.89 12.57
CA SER A 205 -14.44 -5.15 12.39
C SER A 205 -14.09 -6.65 12.35
N LEU A 206 -14.88 -7.51 13.01
CA LEU A 206 -14.66 -8.96 12.99
C LEU A 206 -14.98 -9.60 11.63
N THR A 207 -15.80 -8.95 10.79
CA THR A 207 -16.09 -9.42 9.43
C THR A 207 -14.97 -9.10 8.44
N ILE A 208 -13.96 -8.33 8.85
CA ILE A 208 -12.84 -7.94 8.00
C ILE A 208 -11.79 -9.06 8.00
N ASP A 209 -11.36 -9.44 6.80
CA ASP A 209 -10.23 -10.34 6.64
C ASP A 209 -8.95 -9.67 7.16
N ASN A 210 -8.21 -10.40 8.00
CA ASN A 210 -6.98 -9.92 8.63
C ASN A 210 -5.74 -10.72 8.20
N ASP A 211 -5.90 -11.68 7.29
CA ASP A 211 -4.84 -12.63 6.89
C ASP A 211 -3.66 -11.94 6.22
N TYR A 212 -3.93 -10.81 5.54
CA TYR A 212 -2.90 -10.00 4.89
C TYR A 212 -2.34 -8.89 5.79
N SER A 213 -2.61 -8.93 7.10
CA SER A 213 -2.16 -7.89 8.03
C SER A 213 -0.66 -7.89 8.24
N PRO A 214 -0.03 -6.69 8.34
CA PRO A 214 1.42 -6.54 8.48
C PRO A 214 1.96 -7.07 9.81
N LEU A 215 1.27 -6.81 10.92
CA LEU A 215 1.80 -7.04 12.27
C LEU A 215 2.22 -8.50 12.54
N PRO A 216 1.46 -9.53 12.14
CA PRO A 216 1.86 -10.92 12.36
C PRO A 216 3.09 -11.37 11.58
N VAL A 217 3.49 -10.61 10.55
CA VAL A 217 4.54 -11.04 9.60
C VAL A 217 5.74 -10.10 9.55
N VAL A 218 5.67 -8.92 10.17
CA VAL A 218 6.73 -7.90 10.10
C VAL A 218 8.09 -8.41 10.62
N ASN A 219 8.10 -9.32 11.57
CA ASN A 219 9.33 -9.96 12.07
C ASN A 219 10.03 -10.84 11.02
N LYS A 220 9.27 -11.37 10.04
CA LYS A 220 9.80 -12.19 8.95
C LYS A 220 10.56 -11.37 7.90
N ILE A 221 10.51 -10.05 7.92
CA ILE A 221 11.23 -9.18 6.98
C ILE A 221 12.75 -9.32 7.16
N SER A 222 13.22 -9.49 8.38
CA SER A 222 14.65 -9.73 8.66
C SER A 222 15.22 -10.85 7.77
N PRO A 223 16.43 -10.70 7.19
CA PRO A 223 17.44 -9.67 7.46
C PRO A 223 17.34 -8.40 6.57
N ILE A 224 16.27 -8.21 5.83
CA ILE A 224 16.06 -7.00 5.00
C ILE A 224 15.89 -5.80 5.94
N PRO A 225 16.68 -4.71 5.77
CA PRO A 225 16.52 -3.49 6.56
C PRO A 225 15.10 -2.90 6.40
N LEU A 226 14.47 -2.62 7.54
CA LEU A 226 13.13 -2.03 7.62
C LEU A 226 13.21 -0.62 8.21
N LEU A 227 12.78 0.38 7.44
CA LEU A 227 12.59 1.74 7.92
C LEU A 227 11.10 2.05 8.03
N ILE A 228 10.66 2.41 9.23
CA ILE A 228 9.29 2.86 9.51
C ILE A 228 9.30 4.37 9.73
N ILE A 229 8.54 5.11 8.93
CA ILE A 229 8.39 6.56 9.06
C ILE A 229 6.93 6.85 9.44
N HIS A 230 6.70 7.69 10.46
CA HIS A 230 5.34 7.98 10.91
C HIS A 230 5.21 9.37 11.51
N GLY A 231 4.15 10.10 11.16
CA GLY A 231 3.84 11.40 11.74
C GLY A 231 3.22 11.26 13.15
N ASP A 232 3.66 12.10 14.10
CA ASP A 232 3.10 12.09 15.46
C ASP A 232 1.73 12.76 15.57
N LYS A 233 1.29 13.46 14.51
CA LYS A 233 -0.04 14.06 14.37
C LYS A 233 -0.87 13.43 13.26
N ASP A 234 -0.53 12.20 12.88
CA ASP A 234 -1.30 11.46 11.89
C ASP A 234 -2.68 11.08 12.45
N LYS A 235 -3.73 11.68 11.85
CA LYS A 235 -5.14 11.45 12.20
C LYS A 235 -5.80 10.38 11.31
N VAL A 236 -5.10 9.92 10.28
CA VAL A 236 -5.61 8.89 9.36
C VAL A 236 -5.17 7.51 9.84
N VAL A 237 -3.89 7.36 10.14
CA VAL A 237 -3.31 6.16 10.76
C VAL A 237 -2.54 6.62 12.00
N PRO A 238 -3.05 6.42 13.23
CA PRO A 238 -2.38 6.86 14.44
C PRO A 238 -0.97 6.29 14.59
N LEU A 239 -0.05 7.07 15.17
CA LEU A 239 1.36 6.70 15.40
C LEU A 239 1.51 5.33 16.09
N ALA A 240 0.54 4.94 16.91
CA ALA A 240 0.54 3.65 17.62
C ALA A 240 0.70 2.46 16.67
N HIS A 241 0.18 2.52 15.44
CA HIS A 241 0.38 1.49 14.42
C HIS A 241 1.85 1.36 14.02
N GLY A 242 2.52 2.46 13.72
CA GLY A 242 3.96 2.46 13.41
C GLY A 242 4.81 1.96 14.57
N GLN A 243 4.47 2.34 15.80
CA GLN A 243 5.14 1.87 17.01
C GLN A 243 4.93 0.36 17.23
N ALA A 244 3.73 -0.17 16.99
CA ALA A 244 3.43 -1.59 17.08
C ALA A 244 4.23 -2.39 16.04
N LEU A 245 4.28 -1.93 14.78
CA LEU A 245 5.09 -2.53 13.73
C LEU A 245 6.58 -2.52 14.10
N TYR A 246 7.09 -1.39 14.59
CA TYR A 246 8.49 -1.27 15.01
C TYR A 246 8.80 -2.21 16.18
N ALA A 247 7.93 -2.29 17.17
CA ALA A 247 8.13 -3.18 18.33
C ALA A 247 8.21 -4.65 17.89
N ALA A 248 7.33 -5.09 16.98
CA ALA A 248 7.23 -6.47 16.50
C ALA A 248 8.31 -6.85 15.47
N ALA A 249 8.85 -5.89 14.72
CA ALA A 249 9.86 -6.15 13.71
C ALA A 249 11.17 -6.68 14.32
N ALA A 250 11.84 -7.59 13.61
CA ALA A 250 13.20 -8.01 13.94
C ALA A 250 14.26 -7.05 13.35
N GLN A 251 15.51 -7.13 13.82
CA GLN A 251 16.63 -6.35 13.28
C GLN A 251 17.02 -6.83 11.87
N PRO A 252 17.58 -5.94 11.01
CA PRO A 252 17.82 -4.50 11.22
C PRO A 252 16.56 -3.66 11.02
N LYS A 253 16.27 -2.76 11.94
CA LYS A 253 15.10 -1.88 11.88
C LYS A 253 15.41 -0.48 12.38
N GLU A 254 14.77 0.52 11.78
CA GLU A 254 14.85 1.92 12.19
C GLU A 254 13.45 2.55 12.19
N MET A 255 13.21 3.54 13.06
CA MET A 255 11.97 4.30 13.09
C MET A 255 12.26 5.79 13.10
N TRP A 256 11.59 6.53 12.21
CA TRP A 256 11.58 7.99 12.20
C TRP A 256 10.19 8.50 12.57
N VAL A 257 10.11 9.22 13.67
CA VAL A 257 8.91 9.97 14.03
C VAL A 257 9.02 11.37 13.45
N VAL A 258 8.05 11.74 12.62
CA VAL A 258 7.98 13.06 11.98
C VAL A 258 7.24 13.98 12.93
N GLU A 259 7.99 14.83 13.65
CA GLU A 259 7.44 15.75 14.63
C GLU A 259 6.48 16.77 13.98
N GLY A 260 5.27 16.91 14.53
CA GLY A 260 4.18 17.68 13.95
C GLY A 260 3.70 17.20 12.59
N GLY A 261 4.11 16.00 12.17
CA GLY A 261 3.74 15.38 10.88
C GLY A 261 2.33 14.78 10.92
N GLY A 262 1.53 15.10 9.89
CA GLY A 262 0.27 14.40 9.60
C GLY A 262 0.49 13.15 8.75
N HIS A 263 -0.59 12.69 8.11
CA HIS A 263 -0.55 11.52 7.23
C HIS A 263 0.30 11.76 5.98
N ILE A 264 1.29 10.90 5.73
CA ILE A 264 2.17 10.97 4.55
C ILE A 264 2.83 12.36 4.43
N ALA A 265 3.46 12.84 5.51
CA ALA A 265 3.99 14.20 5.58
C ALA A 265 5.52 14.31 5.46
N ALA A 266 6.26 13.19 5.58
CA ALA A 266 7.72 13.21 5.67
C ALA A 266 8.36 13.82 4.41
N PHE A 267 8.04 13.30 3.24
CA PHE A 267 8.72 13.70 2.00
C PHE A 267 8.26 15.04 1.42
N ARG A 268 7.29 15.70 2.05
CA ARG A 268 6.99 17.12 1.82
C ARG A 268 8.01 18.06 2.49
N ARG A 269 8.81 17.52 3.43
CA ARG A 269 9.81 18.27 4.19
C ARG A 269 11.21 17.97 3.68
N LYS A 270 11.97 18.99 3.35
CA LYS A 270 13.32 18.86 2.79
C LYS A 270 14.28 18.09 3.69
N GLU A 271 14.15 18.23 5.00
CA GLU A 271 15.00 17.53 5.96
C GLU A 271 14.82 15.99 5.86
N TYR A 272 13.57 15.49 5.73
CA TYR A 272 13.31 14.05 5.57
C TYR A 272 13.70 13.55 4.18
N GLN A 273 13.61 14.37 3.14
CA GLN A 273 14.18 14.03 1.83
C GLN A 273 15.69 13.82 1.93
N ILE A 274 16.42 14.72 2.60
CA ILE A 274 17.88 14.61 2.82
C ILE A 274 18.19 13.35 3.66
N LYS A 275 17.42 13.12 4.72
CA LYS A 275 17.59 11.96 5.59
C LYS A 275 17.35 10.65 4.82
N LEU A 276 16.32 10.60 3.95
CA LEU A 276 16.07 9.45 3.08
C LEU A 276 17.22 9.21 2.11
N LEU A 277 17.76 10.25 1.48
CA LEU A 277 18.91 10.11 0.56
C LEU A 277 20.15 9.55 1.26
N ALA A 278 20.42 9.98 2.47
CA ALA A 278 21.53 9.44 3.27
C ALA A 278 21.30 7.95 3.61
N TYR A 279 20.09 7.59 4.02
CA TYR A 279 19.70 6.20 4.27
C TYR A 279 19.84 5.33 3.02
N LEU A 280 19.27 5.76 1.90
CA LEU A 280 19.38 5.04 0.62
C LEU A 280 20.82 4.87 0.16
N GLN A 281 21.64 5.90 0.34
CA GLN A 281 23.05 5.85 -0.01
C GLN A 281 23.82 4.82 0.84
N ASP A 282 23.48 4.69 2.11
CA ASP A 282 24.12 3.72 3.01
C ASP A 282 23.72 2.28 2.66
N ILE A 283 22.43 2.03 2.50
CA ILE A 283 21.86 0.71 2.16
C ILE A 283 22.33 0.22 0.79
N LEU A 284 22.50 1.10 -0.18
CA LEU A 284 22.86 0.73 -1.56
C LEU A 284 24.36 0.77 -1.86
N LYS A 285 25.22 1.13 -0.87
CA LYS A 285 26.68 1.02 -1.00
C LYS A 285 27.19 -0.41 -0.91
N ASN A 286 26.44 -1.27 -0.23
CA ASN A 286 26.73 -2.68 0.00
C ASN A 286 25.89 -3.54 -0.95
#